data_a63f621d7043d9572bc72a94f5b79620
#
_entry.id   a63f621d7043d9572bc72a94f5b79620
#
_cell.length_a   1.000
_cell.length_b   1.000
_cell.length_c   1.000
_cell.angle_alpha   90.00
_cell.angle_beta   90.00
_cell.angle_gamma   90.00
#
_symmetry.space_group_name_H-M   'P 1'
#
loop_
_entity.id
_entity.type
_entity.pdbx_description
1 polymer ?
#
loop_
_entity_poly.entity_id
_entity_poly.type
_entity_poly.pdbx_seq_one_letter_code
_entity_poly.pdbx_strand_id
1 'polypeptide(L)'
;MSSTFGQRVLALAGATLLAAVIALAVAEQNQPSARASGPQPAVGQGVGWYTALAGVSRRAPAKGRRSSCGWLIQPGTLGVVQPVLPCGAKIFVEHDGKRVYTEVVDHGPVPAQESFDVTSALATRLGLAGVREVQWAFAR
;
A
#
# COMPACT_ATOMS: atom_id res chain seq x y z
N MET A 1 -67.51 15.58 -11.26
CA MET A 1 -66.55 15.25 -12.34
C MET A 1 -65.12 15.72 -11.98
N SER A 2 -64.60 15.39 -10.82
CA SER A 2 -63.25 15.91 -10.39
C SER A 2 -62.32 14.83 -9.85
N SER A 3 -62.68 13.55 -10.01
CA SER A 3 -61.88 12.47 -9.43
C SER A 3 -60.80 11.84 -10.35
N THR A 4 -60.95 12.05 -11.65
CA THR A 4 -60.03 11.39 -12.63
C THR A 4 -58.72 12.11 -12.87
N PHE A 5 -58.67 13.43 -12.61
CA PHE A 5 -57.48 14.23 -12.84
C PHE A 5 -56.43 14.01 -11.74
N GLY A 6 -56.85 13.89 -10.49
CA GLY A 6 -55.97 13.64 -9.35
C GLY A 6 -55.31 12.24 -9.38
N GLN A 7 -56.06 11.23 -9.86
CA GLN A 7 -55.53 9.87 -9.97
C GLN A 7 -54.49 9.71 -11.06
N ARG A 8 -54.57 10.45 -12.14
CA ARG A 8 -53.55 10.42 -13.22
C ARG A 8 -52.26 11.13 -12.83
N VAL A 9 -52.36 12.19 -12.06
CA VAL A 9 -51.17 12.91 -11.58
C VAL A 9 -50.43 12.08 -10.55
N LEU A 10 -51.11 11.38 -9.66
CA LEU A 10 -50.49 10.47 -8.69
C LEU A 10 -49.82 9.26 -9.34
N ALA A 11 -50.41 8.72 -10.40
CA ALA A 11 -49.78 7.59 -11.13
C ALA A 11 -48.50 7.99 -11.88
N LEU A 12 -48.45 9.20 -12.44
CA LEU A 12 -47.25 9.71 -13.11
C LEU A 12 -46.14 10.06 -12.13
N ALA A 13 -46.45 10.60 -10.95
CA ALA A 13 -45.45 10.88 -9.92
C ALA A 13 -44.85 9.60 -9.33
N GLY A 14 -45.65 8.54 -9.17
CA GLY A 14 -45.16 7.25 -8.69
C GLY A 14 -44.22 6.55 -9.68
N ALA A 15 -44.51 6.63 -10.98
CA ALA A 15 -43.68 6.02 -12.01
C ALA A 15 -42.29 6.68 -12.15
N THR A 16 -42.22 8.01 -11.99
CA THR A 16 -40.93 8.73 -12.04
C THR A 16 -40.07 8.46 -10.84
N LEU A 17 -40.65 8.29 -9.64
CA LEU A 17 -39.88 7.94 -8.43
C LEU A 17 -39.31 6.53 -8.50
N LEU A 18 -40.06 5.56 -9.01
CA LEU A 18 -39.56 4.19 -9.20
C LEU A 18 -38.40 4.12 -10.22
N ALA A 19 -38.48 4.87 -11.30
CA ALA A 19 -37.40 4.93 -12.30
C ALA A 19 -36.11 5.53 -11.73
N ALA A 20 -36.21 6.54 -10.86
CA ALA A 20 -35.05 7.14 -10.21
C ALA A 20 -34.35 6.19 -9.24
N VAL A 21 -35.09 5.40 -8.48
CA VAL A 21 -34.55 4.42 -7.54
C VAL A 21 -33.83 3.28 -8.27
N ILE A 22 -34.40 2.81 -9.39
CA ILE A 22 -33.75 1.76 -10.19
C ILE A 22 -32.46 2.26 -10.84
N ALA A 23 -32.42 3.51 -11.30
CA ALA A 23 -31.22 4.10 -11.88
C ALA A 23 -30.08 4.24 -10.85
N LEU A 24 -30.39 4.58 -9.59
CA LEU A 24 -29.39 4.60 -8.53
C LEU A 24 -28.86 3.20 -8.18
N ALA A 25 -29.74 2.21 -8.13
CA ALA A 25 -29.32 0.84 -7.80
C ALA A 25 -28.40 0.22 -8.89
N VAL A 26 -28.64 0.55 -10.15
CA VAL A 26 -27.78 0.09 -11.26
C VAL A 26 -26.46 0.85 -11.29
N ALA A 27 -26.42 2.12 -10.88
CA ALA A 27 -25.19 2.89 -10.80
C ALA A 27 -24.23 2.36 -9.71
N GLU A 28 -24.76 1.84 -8.59
CA GLU A 28 -23.94 1.22 -7.56
C GLU A 28 -23.34 -0.13 -7.99
N GLN A 29 -24.02 -0.88 -8.84
CA GLN A 29 -23.50 -2.16 -9.35
C GLN A 29 -22.42 -2.00 -10.41
N ASN A 30 -22.35 -0.85 -11.08
CA ASN A 30 -21.33 -0.55 -12.09
C ASN A 30 -20.17 0.31 -11.58
N GLN A 31 -20.11 0.63 -10.30
CA GLN A 31 -18.86 1.11 -9.75
C GLN A 31 -17.86 -0.05 -9.81
N PRO A 32 -16.79 0.06 -10.60
CA PRO A 32 -15.67 -0.85 -10.43
C PRO A 32 -15.28 -0.69 -8.96
N SER A 33 -15.39 -1.76 -8.21
CA SER A 33 -14.89 -1.80 -6.84
C SER A 33 -13.48 -1.26 -6.92
N ALA A 34 -13.29 -0.01 -6.54
CA ALA A 34 -11.99 0.48 -6.16
C ALA A 34 -11.63 -0.30 -4.90
N ARG A 35 -11.29 -1.59 -5.10
CA ARG A 35 -10.48 -2.28 -4.14
C ARG A 35 -9.32 -1.33 -3.93
N ALA A 36 -9.18 -0.84 -2.73
CA ALA A 36 -7.95 -0.23 -2.30
C ALA A 36 -6.86 -1.26 -2.60
N SER A 37 -6.37 -1.21 -3.82
CA SER A 37 -5.12 -1.86 -4.18
C SER A 37 -4.11 -1.10 -3.36
N GLY A 38 -3.76 -1.63 -2.20
CA GLY A 38 -2.49 -1.28 -1.61
C GLY A 38 -1.45 -1.37 -2.74
N PRO A 39 -0.36 -0.63 -2.68
CA PRO A 39 0.61 -0.60 -3.74
C PRO A 39 1.05 -2.04 -4.06
N GLN A 40 0.47 -2.61 -5.11
CA GLN A 40 0.95 -3.87 -5.66
C GLN A 40 2.33 -3.60 -6.22
N PRO A 41 3.33 -4.39 -5.86
CA PRO A 41 4.63 -4.28 -6.49
C PRO A 41 4.42 -4.42 -8.00
N ALA A 42 4.72 -3.36 -8.75
CA ALA A 42 4.71 -3.42 -10.19
C ALA A 42 5.78 -4.44 -10.60
N VAL A 43 5.36 -5.52 -11.23
CA VAL A 43 6.27 -6.51 -11.82
C VAL A 43 6.90 -5.84 -13.02
N GLY A 44 8.04 -5.20 -12.81
CA GLY A 44 8.88 -4.73 -13.90
C GLY A 44 9.34 -5.93 -14.73
N GLN A 45 9.11 -5.90 -16.03
CA GLN A 45 9.55 -6.93 -16.96
C GLN A 45 11.07 -6.89 -17.15
N GLY A 46 11.78 -7.35 -16.13
CA GLY A 46 13.22 -7.53 -16.16
C GLY A 46 13.62 -8.33 -14.95
N VAL A 47 14.14 -9.52 -15.18
CA VAL A 47 14.63 -10.50 -14.23
C VAL A 47 14.60 -10.06 -12.76
N GLY A 48 13.43 -10.20 -12.10
CA GLY A 48 13.38 -10.22 -10.65
C GLY A 48 13.41 -8.87 -9.91
N TRP A 49 13.28 -7.73 -10.58
CA TRP A 49 13.18 -6.42 -9.93
C TRP A 49 11.73 -5.96 -9.81
N TYR A 50 11.38 -5.42 -8.65
CA TYR A 50 10.05 -4.89 -8.32
C TYR A 50 10.17 -3.42 -7.95
N THR A 51 9.15 -2.63 -8.25
CA THR A 51 9.03 -1.23 -7.81
C THR A 51 8.13 -1.16 -6.58
N ALA A 52 8.52 -0.36 -5.60
CA ALA A 52 7.79 -0.21 -4.35
C ALA A 52 7.98 1.18 -3.75
N LEU A 53 7.02 1.64 -2.95
CA LEU A 53 7.19 2.83 -2.11
C LEU A 53 7.82 2.41 -0.78
N ALA A 54 8.94 3.00 -0.47
CA ALA A 54 9.67 2.78 0.79
C ALA A 54 9.71 4.07 1.61
N GLY A 55 9.40 3.95 2.89
CA GLY A 55 9.56 5.01 3.88
C GLY A 55 10.81 4.82 4.73
N VAL A 56 11.20 5.88 5.42
CA VAL A 56 12.24 5.80 6.45
C VAL A 56 11.55 5.52 7.77
N SER A 57 11.92 4.42 8.43
CA SER A 57 11.36 4.05 9.71
C SER A 57 11.55 5.17 10.73
N ARG A 58 10.44 5.77 11.15
CA ARG A 58 10.42 6.83 12.17
C ARG A 58 10.60 6.27 13.59
N ARG A 59 10.56 4.98 13.72
CA ARG A 59 10.86 4.31 14.96
C ARG A 59 12.38 4.22 15.10
N ALA A 60 12.96 5.32 15.59
CA ALA A 60 14.33 5.24 16.09
C ALA A 60 14.38 4.05 17.05
N PRO A 61 15.27 3.07 16.84
CA PRO A 61 15.40 1.98 17.78
C PRO A 61 15.80 2.61 19.12
N ALA A 62 14.86 2.57 20.08
CA ALA A 62 15.29 2.71 21.47
C ALA A 62 16.42 1.68 21.63
N LYS A 63 17.57 2.10 22.16
CA LYS A 63 18.75 1.25 22.33
C LYS A 63 18.32 -0.14 22.80
N GLY A 64 18.59 -1.16 22.00
CA GLY A 64 18.33 -2.53 22.38
C GLY A 64 16.91 -3.06 22.13
N ARG A 65 16.10 -2.45 21.29
CA ARG A 65 14.79 -3.01 20.96
C ARG A 65 14.94 -4.26 20.06
N ARG A 66 14.30 -5.36 20.47
CA ARG A 66 14.13 -6.53 19.60
C ARG A 66 12.96 -6.30 18.64
N SER A 67 13.17 -6.64 17.37
CA SER A 67 12.13 -6.69 16.35
C SER A 67 11.25 -7.92 16.50
N SER A 68 10.16 -7.99 15.74
CA SER A 68 9.31 -9.18 15.64
C SER A 68 10.07 -10.39 15.09
N CYS A 69 11.14 -10.17 14.32
CA CYS A 69 12.05 -11.20 13.83
C CYS A 69 13.14 -11.62 14.84
N GLY A 70 13.10 -11.09 16.07
CA GLY A 70 14.09 -11.40 17.11
C GLY A 70 15.43 -10.65 16.97
N TRP A 71 15.57 -9.78 15.97
CA TRP A 71 16.79 -8.99 15.76
C TRP A 71 16.91 -7.87 16.76
N LEU A 72 18.13 -7.62 17.20
CA LEU A 72 18.44 -6.43 17.99
C LEU A 72 18.72 -5.27 17.02
N ILE A 73 17.73 -4.40 16.84
CA ILE A 73 17.86 -3.24 15.95
C ILE A 73 18.73 -2.18 16.62
N GLN A 74 19.85 -1.89 16.01
CA GLN A 74 20.80 -0.85 16.43
C GLN A 74 20.83 0.30 15.41
N PRO A 75 21.40 1.47 15.75
CA PRO A 75 21.47 2.60 14.81
C PRO A 75 22.16 2.29 13.48
N GLY A 76 23.11 1.35 13.48
CA GLY A 76 23.83 0.92 12.27
C GLY A 76 23.20 -0.28 11.54
N THR A 77 22.08 -0.81 12.01
CA THR A 77 21.43 -1.97 11.38
C THR A 77 20.91 -1.61 9.98
N LEU A 78 21.41 -2.32 8.97
CA LEU A 78 20.90 -2.24 7.61
C LEU A 78 19.76 -3.27 7.46
N GLY A 79 18.54 -2.82 7.31
CA GLY A 79 17.41 -3.73 7.21
C GLY A 79 16.15 -3.07 6.71
N VAL A 80 15.21 -3.90 6.30
CA VAL A 80 13.86 -3.47 5.94
C VAL A 80 12.84 -4.03 6.91
N VAL A 81 11.77 -3.28 7.11
CA VAL A 81 10.55 -3.67 7.81
C VAL A 81 9.50 -4.00 6.77
N GLN A 82 9.11 -5.25 6.68
CA GLN A 82 8.18 -5.72 5.64
C GLN A 82 7.27 -6.83 6.18
N PRO A 83 5.94 -6.62 6.21
CA PRO A 83 5.02 -7.50 6.93
C PRO A 83 4.78 -8.87 6.25
N VAL A 84 5.10 -9.01 4.97
CA VAL A 84 4.76 -10.22 4.19
C VAL A 84 5.96 -11.12 3.93
N LEU A 85 7.15 -10.55 3.74
CA LEU A 85 8.36 -11.32 3.47
C LEU A 85 8.86 -12.04 4.73
N PRO A 86 9.45 -13.24 4.60
CA PRO A 86 10.02 -13.96 5.74
C PRO A 86 11.11 -13.17 6.44
N CYS A 87 11.22 -13.30 7.75
CA CYS A 87 12.35 -12.79 8.53
C CYS A 87 13.68 -13.29 7.95
N GLY A 88 14.62 -12.40 7.77
CA GLY A 88 15.94 -12.73 7.22
C GLY A 88 15.95 -12.92 5.70
N ALA A 89 14.84 -12.72 5.00
CA ALA A 89 14.85 -12.73 3.54
C ALA A 89 15.84 -11.71 3.00
N LYS A 90 16.76 -12.17 2.15
CA LYS A 90 17.82 -11.35 1.56
C LYS A 90 17.32 -10.64 0.32
N ILE A 91 17.49 -9.34 0.26
CA ILE A 91 17.06 -8.51 -0.86
C ILE A 91 18.12 -7.46 -1.21
N PHE A 92 18.08 -7.03 -2.45
CA PHE A 92 18.70 -5.78 -2.86
C PHE A 92 17.65 -4.68 -2.88
N VAL A 93 18.01 -3.49 -2.42
CA VAL A 93 17.19 -2.28 -2.59
C VAL A 93 18.01 -1.27 -3.35
N GLU A 94 17.42 -0.62 -4.34
CA GLU A 94 18.07 0.38 -5.19
C GLU A 94 17.25 1.67 -5.20
N HIS A 95 17.94 2.79 -5.05
CA HIS A 95 17.40 4.14 -5.15
C HIS A 95 18.45 5.07 -5.75
N ASP A 96 18.07 5.83 -6.79
CA ASP A 96 18.95 6.76 -7.50
C ASP A 96 20.33 6.15 -7.88
N GLY A 97 20.31 4.92 -8.41
CA GLY A 97 21.50 4.20 -8.84
C GLY A 97 22.35 3.62 -7.71
N LYS A 98 21.98 3.84 -6.45
CA LYS A 98 22.63 3.23 -5.29
C LYS A 98 21.94 1.93 -4.92
N ARG A 99 22.67 0.83 -4.99
CA ARG A 99 22.17 -0.50 -4.64
C ARG A 99 22.79 -0.98 -3.33
N VAL A 100 21.95 -1.43 -2.42
CA VAL A 100 22.39 -1.96 -1.13
C VAL A 100 21.80 -3.35 -0.91
N TYR A 101 22.64 -4.29 -0.52
CA TYR A 101 22.24 -5.60 -0.03
C TYR A 101 21.79 -5.49 1.42
N THR A 102 20.61 -6.06 1.72
CA THR A 102 19.98 -5.98 3.02
C THR A 102 19.08 -7.18 3.30
N GLU A 103 18.41 -7.17 4.43
CA GLU A 103 17.50 -8.25 4.80
C GLU A 103 16.27 -7.74 5.55
N VAL A 104 15.22 -8.57 5.58
CA VAL A 104 14.02 -8.32 6.38
C VAL A 104 14.35 -8.55 7.86
N VAL A 105 14.37 -7.47 8.62
CA VAL A 105 14.71 -7.49 10.05
C VAL A 105 13.52 -7.33 10.98
N ASP A 106 12.37 -6.87 10.47
CA ASP A 106 11.15 -6.69 11.25
C ASP A 106 9.91 -6.83 10.36
N HIS A 107 8.79 -7.28 10.95
CA HIS A 107 7.46 -7.30 10.35
C HIS A 107 6.57 -6.15 10.84
N GLY A 108 7.11 -5.19 11.60
CA GLY A 108 6.36 -4.14 12.24
C GLY A 108 5.35 -3.46 11.31
N PRO A 109 4.43 -2.66 11.85
CA PRO A 109 3.47 -1.99 11.00
C PRO A 109 4.20 -1.02 10.08
N VAL A 110 3.88 -1.11 8.79
CA VAL A 110 4.29 -0.20 7.73
C VAL A 110 3.09 0.69 7.39
N PRO A 111 3.26 2.00 7.17
CA PRO A 111 2.17 2.87 6.75
C PRO A 111 1.45 2.36 5.50
N ALA A 112 0.13 2.58 5.41
CA ALA A 112 -0.72 1.98 4.36
C ALA A 112 -0.31 2.37 2.92
N GLN A 113 0.41 3.48 2.74
CA GLN A 113 0.87 3.94 1.44
C GLN A 113 2.26 3.39 1.06
N GLU A 114 2.92 2.71 1.97
CA GLU A 114 4.27 2.20 1.81
C GLU A 114 4.24 0.67 1.68
N SER A 115 5.12 0.12 0.86
CA SER A 115 5.27 -1.34 0.75
C SER A 115 6.22 -1.89 1.80
N PHE A 116 7.18 -1.07 2.24
CA PHE A 116 8.06 -1.35 3.36
C PHE A 116 8.73 -0.08 3.89
N ASP A 117 9.21 -0.16 5.11
CA ASP A 117 10.09 0.84 5.71
C ASP A 117 11.55 0.38 5.63
N VAL A 118 12.46 1.33 5.57
CA VAL A 118 13.89 1.07 5.69
C VAL A 118 14.43 1.63 7.00
N THR A 119 15.40 0.96 7.59
CA THR A 119 16.10 1.49 8.76
C THR A 119 16.86 2.79 8.42
N SER A 120 17.09 3.64 9.41
CA SER A 120 17.80 4.91 9.20
C SER A 120 19.18 4.73 8.56
N ALA A 121 19.91 3.67 8.95
CA ALA A 121 21.21 3.37 8.35
C ALA A 121 21.10 2.99 6.87
N LEU A 122 20.08 2.21 6.50
CA LEU A 122 19.83 1.85 5.11
C LEU A 122 19.38 3.07 4.30
N ALA A 123 18.48 3.90 4.85
CA ALA A 123 18.06 5.15 4.23
C ALA A 123 19.26 6.07 3.91
N THR A 124 20.16 6.23 4.86
CA THR A 124 21.39 7.00 4.67
C THR A 124 22.25 6.45 3.53
N ARG A 125 22.43 5.13 3.48
CA ARG A 125 23.19 4.46 2.40
C ARG A 125 22.57 4.68 1.02
N LEU A 126 21.24 4.62 0.94
CA LEU A 126 20.49 4.82 -0.30
C LEU A 126 20.34 6.30 -0.67
N GLY A 127 20.57 7.24 0.25
CA GLY A 127 20.25 8.64 0.08
C GLY A 127 18.73 8.90 0.08
N LEU A 128 17.97 8.06 0.77
CA LEU A 128 16.52 8.10 0.79
C LEU A 128 16.05 9.04 1.90
N ALA A 129 15.17 9.97 1.56
CA ALA A 129 14.55 10.92 2.49
C ALA A 129 13.04 10.90 2.32
N GLY A 130 12.31 10.63 3.42
CA GLY A 130 10.86 10.49 3.41
C GLY A 130 10.41 9.24 2.65
N VAL A 131 9.23 9.29 2.06
CA VAL A 131 8.69 8.21 1.23
C VAL A 131 9.14 8.40 -0.21
N ARG A 132 9.74 7.38 -0.80
CA ARG A 132 10.24 7.39 -2.17
C ARG A 132 9.98 6.06 -2.87
N GLU A 133 9.90 6.12 -4.18
CA GLU A 133 9.92 4.93 -5.02
C GLU A 133 11.34 4.34 -5.04
N VAL A 134 11.42 3.04 -4.85
CA VAL A 134 12.65 2.27 -4.90
C VAL A 134 12.44 1.02 -5.76
N GLN A 135 13.51 0.47 -6.26
CA GLN A 135 13.51 -0.85 -6.86
C GLN A 135 14.10 -1.87 -5.88
N TRP A 136 13.56 -3.07 -5.89
CA TRP A 136 14.08 -4.15 -5.05
C TRP A 136 14.00 -5.51 -5.74
N ALA A 137 14.85 -6.43 -5.34
CA ALA A 137 14.87 -7.78 -5.84
C ALA A 137 15.34 -8.75 -4.77
N PHE A 138 14.93 -10.01 -4.86
CA PHE A 138 15.52 -11.06 -4.03
C PHE A 138 17.00 -11.26 -4.38
N ALA A 139 17.83 -11.32 -3.36
CA ALA A 139 19.20 -11.76 -3.51
C ALA A 139 19.22 -13.30 -3.58
N ARG A 140 19.78 -13.81 -4.65
CA ARG A 140 19.97 -15.26 -4.88
C ARG A 140 21.32 -15.69 -4.35
#